data_219bd27827369b75d87af37626616666
#
_entry.id   219bd27827369b75d87af37626616666
#
_cell.length_a   1.000
_cell.length_b   1.000
_cell.length_c   1.000
_cell.angle_alpha   90.00
_cell.angle_beta   90.00
_cell.angle_gamma   90.00
#
_symmetry.space_group_name_H-M   'P 1'
#
loop_
_entity.id
_entity.type
_entity.pdbx_description
1 polymer ?
#
loop_
_entity_poly.entity_id
_entity_poly.type
_entity_poly.pdbx_seq_one_letter_code
_entity_poly.pdbx_strand_id
1 'polypeptide(L)'
;RRKIKLTKTKINRLSKLADNLSEYMILQQQLIFLQNELDGLSKTKSKLLLKSPVNGKIKDFSNLSVNQWVSNLDSLGGVSKYGPGSVVGYLTEGEIDRFKINEYAVFIPSNGEHSRLKLISKNIDRSAISTLPYLSLSSQFDGPIATRNSSNEEYENRPMTAHYQVTFSTIDKNDLIEWEVPGYVHIDGN
;
A
#
# COMPACT_ATOMS: atom_id res chain seq x y z
N ARG A 1 1.28 -9.09 -34.66
CA ARG A 1 1.24 -10.58 -34.72
C ARG A 1 1.31 -11.13 -36.15
N ARG A 2 0.53 -10.60 -37.11
CA ARG A 2 0.55 -11.07 -38.53
C ARG A 2 1.92 -10.90 -39.17
N LYS A 3 2.61 -9.76 -38.96
CA LYS A 3 3.97 -9.50 -39.46
C LYS A 3 4.98 -10.52 -38.90
N ILE A 4 4.95 -10.82 -37.60
CA ILE A 4 5.81 -11.83 -36.97
C ILE A 4 5.64 -13.22 -37.60
N LYS A 5 4.39 -13.65 -37.81
CA LYS A 5 4.09 -14.93 -38.47
C LYS A 5 4.66 -14.99 -39.88
N LEU A 6 4.52 -13.93 -40.65
CA LEU A 6 5.04 -13.80 -42.00
C LEU A 6 6.57 -13.86 -42.06
N THR A 7 7.27 -13.14 -41.15
CA THR A 7 8.73 -13.14 -41.04
C THR A 7 9.26 -14.54 -40.65
N LYS A 8 8.61 -15.21 -39.69
CA LYS A 8 8.94 -16.59 -39.33
C LYS A 8 8.82 -17.58 -40.51
N THR A 9 7.77 -17.43 -41.30
CA THR A 9 7.59 -18.28 -42.51
C THR A 9 8.70 -18.03 -43.55
N LYS A 10 9.13 -16.78 -43.75
CA LYS A 10 10.24 -16.42 -44.64
C LYS A 10 11.57 -17.01 -44.12
N ILE A 11 11.85 -16.86 -42.82
CA ILE A 11 13.04 -17.45 -42.19
C ILE A 11 13.09 -18.97 -42.42
N ASN A 12 11.98 -19.68 -42.17
CA ASN A 12 11.92 -21.14 -42.38
C ASN A 12 12.11 -21.57 -43.83
N ARG A 13 11.77 -20.72 -44.80
CA ARG A 13 12.05 -21.00 -46.21
C ARG A 13 13.53 -20.80 -46.55
N LEU A 14 14.12 -19.72 -46.08
CA LEU A 14 15.53 -19.38 -46.32
C LEU A 14 16.50 -20.29 -45.59
N SER A 15 16.16 -20.81 -44.41
CA SER A 15 17.00 -21.76 -43.67
C SER A 15 17.24 -23.08 -44.44
N LYS A 16 16.43 -23.36 -45.48
CA LYS A 16 16.58 -24.52 -46.34
C LYS A 16 17.45 -24.25 -47.58
N LEU A 17 17.84 -23.02 -47.84
CA LEU A 17 18.64 -22.56 -48.98
C LEU A 17 19.98 -22.04 -48.45
N ALA A 18 21.07 -22.77 -48.65
CA ALA A 18 22.38 -22.49 -48.05
C ALA A 18 23.07 -21.18 -48.50
N ASP A 19 22.56 -20.51 -49.53
CA ASP A 19 23.27 -19.40 -50.18
C ASP A 19 22.93 -17.98 -49.67
N ASN A 20 21.99 -17.80 -48.70
CA ASN A 20 21.50 -16.50 -48.31
C ASN A 20 21.66 -16.22 -46.81
N LEU A 21 22.85 -16.40 -46.27
CA LEU A 21 23.14 -16.19 -44.83
C LEU A 21 22.88 -14.74 -44.37
N SER A 22 23.23 -13.77 -45.20
CA SER A 22 23.01 -12.35 -44.90
C SER A 22 21.52 -11.98 -44.81
N GLU A 23 20.71 -12.46 -45.75
CA GLU A 23 19.27 -12.22 -45.72
C GLU A 23 18.59 -12.93 -44.53
N TYR A 24 19.06 -14.13 -44.19
CA TYR A 24 18.62 -14.85 -42.99
C TYR A 24 18.90 -14.06 -41.71
N MET A 25 20.10 -13.48 -41.56
CA MET A 25 20.46 -12.66 -40.39
C MET A 25 19.63 -11.38 -40.31
N ILE A 26 19.38 -10.72 -41.43
CA ILE A 26 18.51 -9.51 -41.47
C ILE A 26 17.10 -9.86 -41.02
N LEU A 27 16.54 -10.96 -41.50
CA LEU A 27 15.20 -11.40 -41.10
C LEU A 27 15.12 -11.82 -39.63
N GLN A 28 16.18 -12.42 -39.09
CA GLN A 28 16.26 -12.69 -37.65
C GLN A 28 16.25 -11.42 -36.82
N GLN A 29 17.06 -10.43 -37.17
CA GLN A 29 17.05 -9.12 -36.47
C GLN A 29 15.68 -8.44 -36.57
N GLN A 30 15.05 -8.49 -37.75
CA GLN A 30 13.71 -7.97 -37.94
C GLN A 30 12.68 -8.70 -37.08
N LEU A 31 12.80 -10.01 -36.93
CA LEU A 31 11.93 -10.79 -36.07
C LEU A 31 12.07 -10.37 -34.58
N ILE A 32 13.30 -10.22 -34.10
CA ILE A 32 13.59 -9.76 -32.73
C ILE A 32 13.00 -8.38 -32.50
N PHE A 33 13.20 -7.45 -33.45
CA PHE A 33 12.62 -6.10 -33.36
C PHE A 33 11.09 -6.13 -33.24
N LEU A 34 10.40 -6.89 -34.10
CA LEU A 34 8.94 -7.01 -34.09
C LEU A 34 8.42 -7.70 -32.81
N GLN A 35 9.20 -8.63 -32.23
CA GLN A 35 8.84 -9.24 -30.96
C GLN A 35 8.94 -8.24 -29.80
N ASN A 36 10.02 -7.47 -29.75
CA ASN A 36 10.21 -6.42 -28.74
C ASN A 36 9.12 -5.34 -28.83
N GLU A 37 8.74 -4.93 -30.06
CA GLU A 37 7.62 -4.00 -30.31
C GLU A 37 6.30 -4.58 -29.79
N LEU A 38 6.02 -5.84 -30.08
CA LEU A 38 4.81 -6.51 -29.60
C LEU A 38 4.77 -6.58 -28.07
N ASP A 39 5.88 -6.91 -27.42
CA ASP A 39 5.99 -6.97 -25.97
C ASP A 39 5.82 -5.59 -25.33
N GLY A 40 6.39 -4.56 -25.95
CA GLY A 40 6.19 -3.15 -25.55
C GLY A 40 4.71 -2.75 -25.58
N LEU A 41 4.05 -3.01 -26.69
CA LEU A 41 2.61 -2.73 -26.88
C LEU A 41 1.75 -3.56 -25.91
N SER A 42 2.12 -4.82 -25.66
CA SER A 42 1.42 -5.68 -24.70
C SER A 42 1.53 -5.15 -23.27
N LYS A 43 2.72 -4.68 -22.86
CA LYS A 43 2.94 -4.02 -21.57
C LYS A 43 2.15 -2.72 -21.45
N THR A 44 2.14 -1.91 -22.50
CA THR A 44 1.34 -0.66 -22.51
C THR A 44 -0.15 -0.97 -22.38
N LYS A 45 -0.64 -1.96 -23.15
CA LYS A 45 -2.04 -2.41 -23.04
C LYS A 45 -2.39 -2.91 -21.63
N SER A 46 -1.51 -3.64 -20.98
CA SER A 46 -1.77 -4.13 -19.61
C SER A 46 -1.86 -3.01 -18.59
N LYS A 47 -1.14 -1.89 -18.79
CA LYS A 47 -1.19 -0.69 -17.94
C LYS A 47 -2.49 0.10 -18.09
N LEU A 48 -3.23 -0.07 -19.21
CA LEU A 48 -4.54 0.55 -19.41
C LEU A 48 -5.65 -0.06 -18.56
N LEU A 49 -5.41 -1.24 -17.99
CA LEU A 49 -6.35 -1.91 -17.09
C LEU A 49 -5.77 -1.86 -15.67
N LEU A 50 -6.30 -0.96 -14.86
CA LEU A 50 -5.95 -0.89 -13.45
C LEU A 50 -6.60 -2.05 -12.70
N LYS A 51 -5.79 -2.83 -12.00
CA LYS A 51 -6.23 -3.93 -11.16
C LYS A 51 -5.80 -3.70 -9.73
N SER A 52 -6.66 -4.10 -8.79
CA SER A 52 -6.28 -4.10 -7.38
C SER A 52 -5.09 -5.03 -7.14
N PRO A 53 -4.06 -4.58 -6.40
CA PRO A 53 -2.90 -5.41 -6.05
C PRO A 53 -3.23 -6.46 -4.97
N VAL A 54 -4.35 -6.29 -4.27
CA VAL A 54 -4.77 -7.17 -3.17
C VAL A 54 -6.26 -7.49 -3.26
N ASN A 55 -6.67 -8.61 -2.67
CA ASN A 55 -8.07 -8.93 -2.47
C ASN A 55 -8.59 -8.12 -1.27
N GLY A 56 -9.68 -7.37 -1.47
CA GLY A 56 -10.21 -6.49 -0.44
C GLY A 56 -11.45 -5.73 -0.88
N LYS A 57 -11.88 -4.81 -0.04
CA LYS A 57 -12.99 -3.90 -0.29
C LYS A 57 -12.46 -2.54 -0.75
N ILE A 58 -13.03 -2.00 -1.81
CA ILE A 58 -12.69 -0.66 -2.29
C ILE A 58 -13.22 0.38 -1.30
N LYS A 59 -12.37 1.32 -0.90
CA LYS A 59 -12.71 2.48 -0.07
C LYS A 59 -12.36 3.77 -0.80
N ASP A 60 -13.10 4.84 -0.51
CA ASP A 60 -12.80 6.21 -0.96
C ASP A 60 -12.56 6.30 -2.47
N PHE A 61 -13.35 5.56 -3.24
CA PHE A 61 -13.23 5.57 -4.69
C PHE A 61 -13.69 6.93 -5.25
N SER A 62 -12.80 7.58 -6.00
CA SER A 62 -13.10 8.83 -6.67
C SER A 62 -14.25 8.67 -7.64
N ASN A 63 -15.23 9.59 -7.64
CA ASN A 63 -16.32 9.62 -8.61
C ASN A 63 -15.77 10.00 -9.98
N LEU A 64 -15.37 9.00 -10.76
CA LEU A 64 -14.85 9.18 -12.11
C LEU A 64 -15.98 9.13 -13.12
N SER A 65 -15.99 10.10 -14.03
CA SER A 65 -16.88 10.11 -15.20
C SER A 65 -16.23 9.39 -16.38
N VAL A 66 -17.05 8.77 -17.22
CA VAL A 66 -16.55 8.19 -18.47
C VAL A 66 -15.93 9.29 -19.33
N ASN A 67 -14.76 9.02 -19.91
CA ASN A 67 -13.91 9.96 -20.65
C ASN A 67 -13.25 11.06 -19.82
N GLN A 68 -13.24 10.94 -18.51
CA GLN A 68 -12.46 11.83 -17.65
C GLN A 68 -10.96 11.53 -17.81
N TRP A 69 -10.17 12.59 -17.93
CA TRP A 69 -8.71 12.47 -17.91
C TRP A 69 -8.23 12.15 -16.49
N VAL A 70 -7.32 11.17 -16.39
CA VAL A 70 -6.70 10.75 -15.13
C VAL A 70 -5.19 10.69 -15.30
N SER A 71 -4.47 11.34 -14.40
CA SER A 71 -3.01 11.28 -14.33
C SER A 71 -2.54 10.04 -13.57
N ASN A 72 -1.31 9.63 -13.80
CA ASN A 72 -0.66 8.57 -13.01
C ASN A 72 -0.33 9.00 -11.56
N LEU A 73 -0.49 10.28 -11.23
CA LEU A 73 -0.31 10.83 -9.89
C LEU A 73 -1.63 10.94 -9.12
N ASP A 74 -2.77 10.77 -9.80
CA ASP A 74 -4.07 10.87 -9.16
C ASP A 74 -4.38 9.64 -8.32
N SER A 75 -4.78 9.84 -7.07
CA SER A 75 -5.30 8.79 -6.23
C SER A 75 -6.74 8.47 -6.62
N LEU A 76 -6.99 7.27 -7.12
CA LEU A 76 -8.32 6.85 -7.57
C LEU A 76 -9.15 6.21 -6.46
N GLY A 77 -8.51 5.81 -5.37
CA GLY A 77 -9.14 5.17 -4.23
C GLY A 77 -8.20 4.23 -3.50
N GLY A 78 -8.65 3.70 -2.40
CA GLY A 78 -7.95 2.72 -1.59
C GLY A 78 -8.59 1.33 -1.66
N VAL A 79 -7.80 0.30 -1.39
CA VAL A 79 -8.33 -1.06 -1.19
C VAL A 79 -7.96 -1.54 0.20
N SER A 80 -8.98 -1.73 1.04
CA SER A 80 -8.83 -2.35 2.35
C SER A 80 -8.70 -3.86 2.18
N LYS A 81 -7.56 -4.41 2.57
CA LYS A 81 -7.30 -5.85 2.48
C LYS A 81 -8.15 -6.61 3.50
N TYR A 82 -8.72 -7.74 3.10
CA TYR A 82 -9.33 -8.66 4.05
C TYR A 82 -8.25 -9.29 4.95
N GLY A 83 -8.49 -9.28 6.25
CA GLY A 83 -7.56 -9.85 7.22
C GLY A 83 -7.83 -9.37 8.64
N PRO A 84 -7.05 -9.84 9.61
CA PRO A 84 -7.15 -9.38 10.99
C PRO A 84 -6.89 -7.86 11.03
N GLY A 85 -7.66 -7.18 11.84
CA GLY A 85 -7.49 -5.75 12.07
C GLY A 85 -6.12 -5.44 12.66
N SER A 86 -5.62 -4.26 12.34
CA SER A 86 -4.37 -3.73 12.91
C SER A 86 -4.70 -2.45 13.68
N VAL A 87 -4.19 -2.34 14.88
CA VAL A 87 -4.27 -1.11 15.69
C VAL A 87 -2.87 -0.55 15.84
N VAL A 88 -2.73 0.74 15.56
CA VAL A 88 -1.48 1.47 15.76
C VAL A 88 -1.62 2.33 16.99
N GLY A 89 -0.76 2.11 17.98
CA GLY A 89 -0.68 2.89 19.20
C GLY A 89 0.61 3.70 19.29
N TYR A 90 0.59 4.73 20.09
CA TYR A 90 1.75 5.59 20.34
C TYR A 90 2.02 5.62 21.84
N LEU A 91 3.22 5.22 22.23
CA LEU A 91 3.70 5.20 23.60
C LEU A 91 4.68 6.33 23.85
N THR A 92 4.66 6.88 25.03
CA THR A 92 5.70 7.80 25.54
C THR A 92 6.98 7.05 25.88
N GLU A 93 8.09 7.77 26.05
CA GLU A 93 9.38 7.20 26.42
C GLU A 93 9.30 6.39 27.74
N GLY A 94 8.57 6.86 28.74
CA GLY A 94 8.42 6.14 30.01
C GLY A 94 7.54 4.88 29.93
N GLU A 95 6.69 4.77 28.91
CA GLU A 95 5.82 3.62 28.68
C GLU A 95 6.51 2.54 27.86
N ILE A 96 7.34 2.93 26.86
CA ILE A 96 8.00 1.97 25.98
C ILE A 96 8.98 1.04 26.72
N ASP A 97 9.63 1.55 27.78
CA ASP A 97 10.58 0.76 28.56
C ASP A 97 9.91 -0.40 29.32
N ARG A 98 8.64 -0.26 29.61
CA ARG A 98 7.84 -1.27 30.33
C ARG A 98 7.13 -2.23 29.39
N PHE A 99 7.01 -1.86 28.11
CA PHE A 99 6.22 -2.57 27.13
C PHE A 99 7.00 -3.71 26.46
N LYS A 100 6.36 -4.88 26.31
CA LYS A 100 6.96 -6.08 25.71
C LYS A 100 6.21 -6.52 24.46
N ILE A 101 6.92 -7.15 23.54
CA ILE A 101 6.32 -7.80 22.36
C ILE A 101 5.55 -9.05 22.83
N ASN A 102 4.45 -9.36 22.14
CA ASN A 102 3.48 -10.41 22.45
C ASN A 102 2.68 -10.19 23.74
N GLU A 103 2.58 -8.96 24.19
CA GLU A 103 1.74 -8.59 25.32
C GLU A 103 0.28 -8.41 24.88
N TYR A 104 -0.64 -8.86 25.74
CA TYR A 104 -2.05 -8.71 25.50
C TYR A 104 -2.52 -7.30 25.82
N ALA A 105 -3.45 -6.82 25.03
CA ALA A 105 -4.04 -5.51 25.20
C ALA A 105 -5.51 -5.51 24.78
N VAL A 106 -6.24 -4.48 25.18
CA VAL A 106 -7.64 -4.26 24.78
C VAL A 106 -7.75 -2.89 24.15
N PHE A 107 -8.23 -2.84 22.90
CA PHE A 107 -8.58 -1.58 22.26
C PHE A 107 -10.01 -1.18 22.61
N ILE A 108 -10.18 0.06 23.00
CA ILE A 108 -11.45 0.67 23.37
C ILE A 108 -11.71 1.83 22.41
N PRO A 109 -12.63 1.69 21.44
CA PRO A 109 -12.99 2.76 20.51
C PRO A 109 -13.57 3.98 21.23
N SER A 110 -13.19 5.19 20.81
CA SER A 110 -13.67 6.44 21.45
C SER A 110 -15.11 6.76 21.14
N ASN A 111 -15.66 6.25 20.03
CA ASN A 111 -17.02 6.58 19.59
C ASN A 111 -18.13 5.77 20.31
N GLY A 112 -17.78 4.74 21.08
CA GLY A 112 -18.74 3.91 21.81
C GLY A 112 -19.65 3.02 20.92
N GLU A 113 -19.57 3.13 19.59
CA GLU A 113 -20.40 2.39 18.64
C GLU A 113 -19.86 0.98 18.37
N HIS A 114 -18.56 0.79 18.59
CA HIS A 114 -17.87 -0.46 18.29
C HIS A 114 -17.49 -1.22 19.57
N SER A 115 -17.49 -2.55 19.47
CA SER A 115 -17.08 -3.41 20.58
C SER A 115 -15.58 -3.31 20.85
N ARG A 116 -15.19 -3.59 22.09
CA ARG A 116 -13.78 -3.69 22.47
C ARG A 116 -13.10 -4.84 21.74
N LEU A 117 -11.86 -4.62 21.30
CA LEU A 117 -11.09 -5.61 20.55
C LEU A 117 -9.94 -6.13 21.41
N LYS A 118 -9.79 -7.46 21.44
CA LYS A 118 -8.62 -8.09 22.05
C LYS A 118 -7.45 -8.05 21.09
N LEU A 119 -6.33 -7.56 21.56
CA LEU A 119 -5.13 -7.32 20.80
C LEU A 119 -3.95 -8.10 21.33
N ILE A 120 -2.98 -8.31 20.45
CA ILE A 120 -1.64 -8.73 20.81
C ILE A 120 -0.62 -7.82 20.11
N SER A 121 0.39 -7.37 20.85
CA SER A 121 1.46 -6.56 20.31
C SER A 121 2.34 -7.36 19.36
N LYS A 122 2.64 -6.80 18.19
CA LYS A 122 3.43 -7.47 17.13
C LYS A 122 4.77 -6.82 16.90
N ASN A 123 4.79 -5.51 16.91
CA ASN A 123 6.00 -4.76 16.63
C ASN A 123 6.05 -3.48 17.46
N ILE A 124 7.27 -3.15 17.90
CA ILE A 124 7.59 -1.89 18.57
C ILE A 124 8.64 -1.20 17.72
N ASP A 125 8.32 -0.01 17.24
CA ASP A 125 9.32 0.83 16.59
C ASP A 125 10.11 1.57 17.67
N ARG A 126 11.42 1.36 17.71
CA ARG A 126 12.31 1.99 18.69
C ARG A 126 12.77 3.39 18.27
N SER A 127 12.38 3.83 17.10
CA SER A 127 12.61 5.19 16.64
C SER A 127 11.41 6.06 16.96
N ALA A 128 11.63 7.20 17.62
CA ALA A 128 10.56 8.17 17.85
C ALA A 128 10.03 8.70 16.51
N ILE A 129 8.72 8.84 16.42
CA ILE A 129 8.09 9.42 15.23
C ILE A 129 8.45 10.89 15.10
N SER A 130 8.78 11.34 13.90
CA SER A 130 9.05 12.74 13.61
C SER A 130 7.76 13.54 13.38
N THR A 131 6.74 12.91 12.79
CA THR A 131 5.43 13.49 12.47
C THR A 131 4.33 12.52 12.85
N LEU A 132 3.20 13.04 13.28
CA LEU A 132 2.02 12.25 13.63
C LEU A 132 1.21 11.95 12.36
N PRO A 133 1.10 10.69 11.92
CA PRO A 133 0.45 10.36 10.64
C PRO A 133 -1.07 10.52 10.69
N TYR A 134 -1.67 10.50 11.89
CA TYR A 134 -3.12 10.63 12.07
C TYR A 134 -3.46 11.93 12.79
N LEU A 135 -4.06 12.87 12.07
CA LEU A 135 -4.43 14.17 12.59
C LEU A 135 -5.39 14.10 13.78
N SER A 136 -6.27 13.11 13.80
CA SER A 136 -7.22 12.87 14.89
C SER A 136 -6.59 12.58 16.25
N LEU A 137 -5.30 12.27 16.28
CA LEU A 137 -4.55 12.06 17.52
C LEU A 137 -3.85 13.34 18.02
N SER A 138 -3.79 14.38 17.19
CA SER A 138 -3.17 15.67 17.54
C SER A 138 -4.08 16.51 18.43
N SER A 139 -3.50 17.17 19.44
CA SER A 139 -4.21 18.11 20.31
C SER A 139 -4.86 19.30 19.59
N GLN A 140 -4.47 19.57 18.34
CA GLN A 140 -5.10 20.58 17.49
C GLN A 140 -6.45 20.12 16.94
N PHE A 141 -6.72 18.82 16.97
CA PHE A 141 -7.96 18.17 16.55
C PHE A 141 -8.60 17.39 17.72
N ASP A 142 -8.46 17.91 18.95
CA ASP A 142 -8.96 17.31 20.19
C ASP A 142 -8.37 15.92 20.51
N GLY A 143 -7.24 15.57 19.90
CA GLY A 143 -6.52 14.32 20.18
C GLY A 143 -5.62 14.41 21.42
N PRO A 144 -5.18 13.25 21.95
CA PRO A 144 -4.42 13.18 23.21
C PRO A 144 -2.95 13.60 23.10
N ILE A 145 -2.40 13.71 21.89
CA ILE A 145 -0.97 13.97 21.68
C ILE A 145 -0.74 15.47 21.43
N ALA A 146 0.03 16.10 22.31
CA ALA A 146 0.43 17.50 22.14
C ALA A 146 1.38 17.64 20.94
N THR A 147 1.01 18.49 19.98
CA THR A 147 1.76 18.72 18.74
C THR A 147 2.10 20.19 18.55
N ARG A 148 3.19 20.45 17.83
CA ARG A 148 3.56 21.78 17.33
C ARG A 148 3.30 21.84 15.83
N ASN A 149 2.75 22.96 15.36
CA ASN A 149 2.78 23.27 13.93
C ASN A 149 4.17 23.74 13.55
N SER A 150 4.71 23.21 12.47
CA SER A 150 5.88 23.78 11.80
C SER A 150 5.41 25.04 11.05
N SER A 151 6.09 26.18 11.28
CA SER A 151 5.72 27.46 10.69
C SER A 151 5.88 27.55 9.18
N ASN A 152 6.47 26.53 8.53
CA ASN A 152 6.80 26.51 7.09
C ASN A 152 6.15 25.40 6.29
N GLU A 153 5.46 24.46 6.90
CA GLU A 153 4.79 23.37 6.19
C GLU A 153 3.40 23.16 6.79
N GLU A 154 2.40 23.43 6.00
CA GLU A 154 0.99 23.59 6.35
C GLU A 154 0.36 22.37 7.04
N TYR A 155 1.06 21.23 7.18
CA TYR A 155 0.52 19.96 7.66
C TYR A 155 1.48 19.07 8.48
N GLU A 156 2.64 19.55 8.92
CA GLU A 156 3.52 18.75 9.77
C GLU A 156 3.16 18.85 11.25
N ASN A 157 2.34 17.92 11.73
CA ASN A 157 2.06 17.79 13.16
C ASN A 157 3.21 17.03 13.85
N ARG A 158 4.16 17.77 14.44
CA ARG A 158 5.26 17.17 15.21
C ARG A 158 4.86 17.03 16.68
N PRO A 159 4.96 15.81 17.26
CA PRO A 159 4.76 15.63 18.69
C PRO A 159 5.73 16.49 19.52
N MET A 160 5.25 17.08 20.61
CA MET A 160 6.09 17.87 21.52
C MET A 160 7.04 17.02 22.35
N THR A 161 6.71 15.76 22.57
CA THR A 161 7.48 14.75 23.29
C THR A 161 7.74 13.54 22.41
N ALA A 162 8.77 12.77 22.69
CA ALA A 162 9.06 11.56 21.95
C ALA A 162 7.92 10.55 22.09
N HIS A 163 7.42 10.07 20.94
CA HIS A 163 6.41 9.02 20.86
C HIS A 163 6.90 7.91 19.96
N TYR A 164 6.63 6.69 20.37
CA TYR A 164 7.08 5.47 19.70
C TYR A 164 5.88 4.68 19.20
N GLN A 165 5.95 4.23 17.97
CA GLN A 165 4.86 3.50 17.36
C GLN A 165 4.88 2.03 17.76
N VAL A 166 3.71 1.52 18.16
CA VAL A 166 3.48 0.10 18.43
C VAL A 166 2.35 -0.39 17.55
N THR A 167 2.55 -1.55 16.93
CA THR A 167 1.55 -2.20 16.08
C THR A 167 1.00 -3.43 16.80
N PHE A 168 -0.32 -3.46 16.90
CA PHE A 168 -1.08 -4.58 17.45
C PHE A 168 -1.87 -5.27 16.35
N SER A 169 -2.13 -6.56 16.53
CA SER A 169 -3.07 -7.32 15.70
C SER A 169 -4.23 -7.80 16.55
N THR A 170 -5.42 -7.88 15.99
CA THR A 170 -6.56 -8.53 16.63
C THR A 170 -6.29 -10.01 16.81
N ILE A 171 -6.73 -10.56 17.94
CA ILE A 171 -6.59 -11.99 18.25
C ILE A 171 -7.65 -12.78 17.48
N ASP A 172 -8.86 -12.27 17.43
CA ASP A 172 -9.96 -12.93 16.76
C ASP A 172 -9.89 -12.68 15.25
N LYS A 173 -9.66 -13.76 14.49
CA LYS A 173 -9.55 -13.73 13.03
C LYS A 173 -10.82 -13.32 12.31
N ASN A 174 -11.95 -13.36 13.00
CA ASN A 174 -13.27 -13.01 12.45
C ASN A 174 -13.63 -11.52 12.59
N ASP A 175 -12.82 -10.74 13.31
CA ASP A 175 -13.02 -9.30 13.42
C ASP A 175 -12.50 -8.62 12.16
N LEU A 176 -13.29 -8.69 11.09
CA LEU A 176 -13.08 -7.86 9.90
C LEU A 176 -13.39 -6.42 10.31
N ILE A 177 -12.33 -5.69 10.68
CA ILE A 177 -12.46 -4.28 11.00
C ILE A 177 -12.58 -3.52 9.69
N GLU A 178 -13.80 -3.09 9.37
CA GLU A 178 -14.10 -2.26 8.18
C GLU A 178 -14.05 -0.76 8.48
N TRP A 179 -13.70 -0.38 9.70
CA TRP A 179 -13.73 1.00 10.18
C TRP A 179 -12.36 1.44 10.71
N GLU A 180 -12.12 2.72 10.64
CA GLU A 180 -10.94 3.39 11.17
C GLU A 180 -11.40 4.42 12.19
N VAL A 181 -11.13 4.14 13.46
CA VAL A 181 -11.63 4.94 14.59
C VAL A 181 -10.52 5.14 15.61
N PRO A 182 -10.35 6.36 16.14
CA PRO A 182 -9.45 6.60 17.25
C PRO A 182 -9.97 5.92 18.53
N GLY A 183 -9.05 5.61 19.43
CA GLY A 183 -9.40 4.96 20.69
C GLY A 183 -8.21 4.85 21.62
N TYR A 184 -8.40 4.11 22.68
CA TYR A 184 -7.38 3.85 23.68
C TYR A 184 -6.99 2.38 23.70
N VAL A 185 -5.71 2.10 23.86
CA VAL A 185 -5.21 0.75 24.10
C VAL A 185 -4.90 0.60 25.59
N HIS A 186 -5.63 -0.28 26.24
CA HIS A 186 -5.38 -0.63 27.63
C HIS A 186 -4.53 -1.90 27.68
N ILE A 187 -3.44 -1.83 28.42
CA ILE A 187 -2.50 -2.93 28.62
C ILE A 187 -2.60 -3.31 30.09
N ASP A 188 -2.89 -4.58 30.38
CA ASP A 188 -2.92 -5.07 31.76
C ASP A 188 -1.47 -5.08 32.27
N GLY A 189 -1.12 -4.06 33.03
CA GLY A 189 0.20 -3.97 33.69
C GLY A 189 0.31 -5.03 34.78
N ASN A 190 1.34 -5.84 34.69
CA ASN A 190 1.83 -6.66 35.81
C ASN A 190 2.66 -5.81 36.75
#